data_1fade2ca0e24757f007855e25f8af877
#
_entry.id   1fade2ca0e24757f007855e25f8af877
#
_cell.length_a   1.000
_cell.length_b   1.000
_cell.length_c   1.000
_cell.angle_alpha   90.00
_cell.angle_beta   90.00
_cell.angle_gamma   90.00
#
_symmetry.space_group_name_H-M   'P 1'
#
loop_
_entity.id
_entity.type
_entity.pdbx_description
1 polymer ?
#
loop_
_entity_poly.entity_id
_entity_poly.type
_entity_poly.pdbx_seq_one_letter_code
_entity_poly.pdbx_strand_id
1 'polypeptide(L)'
;DIPSLPEAADLAVVAVPASDVIASIAALGERGVRTAVIFSSGFGETGPDGKALEARLREVARASGIVLCGPNCLGFVNAFDNLYATFSQYAEGDVGAGPVAFVTQSGAFGTATAALIRQRGLGLGYFISTGNEADLSFSELMTAVVEDPRIKVAAGYLEGLHDGEALVRLALRCHALGKPLVLAKVGRRAAGQKAAASHTGALAVEDTVLDAVLRQYGVLRARNEENMLDMLEALSQPRVAEGNGLGIATMSGGAGVMMADRAEELGLT
;
A
#
# COMPACT_ATOMS: atom_id res chain seq x y z
N ASP A 1 -4.88 25.70 -19.62
CA ASP A 1 -3.50 25.24 -19.43
C ASP A 1 -2.98 25.61 -18.04
N ILE A 2 -1.85 25.02 -17.59
CA ILE A 2 -1.32 25.22 -16.25
C ILE A 2 -1.01 26.69 -15.93
N PRO A 3 -0.38 27.48 -16.83
CA PRO A 3 -0.12 28.88 -16.57
C PRO A 3 -1.37 29.75 -16.35
N SER A 4 -2.53 29.32 -16.86
CA SER A 4 -3.79 30.08 -16.77
C SER A 4 -4.62 29.72 -15.52
N LEU A 5 -4.14 28.85 -14.64
CA LEU A 5 -4.82 28.54 -13.37
C LEU A 5 -4.97 29.84 -12.54
N PRO A 6 -6.17 30.12 -11.98
CA PRO A 6 -6.41 31.36 -11.24
C PRO A 6 -5.60 31.40 -9.92
N GLU A 7 -5.40 30.26 -9.30
CA GLU A 7 -4.62 30.10 -8.07
C GLU A 7 -3.86 28.76 -8.06
N ALA A 8 -2.93 28.58 -7.13
CA ALA A 8 -2.23 27.33 -6.94
C ALA A 8 -3.20 26.26 -6.38
N ALA A 9 -3.22 25.07 -7.00
CA ALA A 9 -3.95 23.93 -6.46
C ALA A 9 -3.11 23.25 -5.36
N ASP A 10 -3.78 22.73 -4.34
CA ASP A 10 -3.12 21.93 -3.28
C ASP A 10 -2.60 20.60 -3.81
N LEU A 11 -3.31 20.01 -4.78
CA LEU A 11 -2.99 18.74 -5.40
C LEU A 11 -3.21 18.82 -6.91
N ALA A 12 -2.25 18.32 -7.69
CA ALA A 12 -2.41 18.09 -9.11
C ALA A 12 -2.52 16.60 -9.43
N VAL A 13 -3.48 16.24 -10.29
CA VAL A 13 -3.55 14.92 -10.91
C VAL A 13 -3.02 15.03 -12.34
N VAL A 14 -1.95 14.29 -12.64
CA VAL A 14 -1.26 14.33 -13.93
C VAL A 14 -1.59 13.06 -14.71
N ALA A 15 -2.32 13.23 -15.82
CA ALA A 15 -2.79 12.13 -16.68
C ALA A 15 -2.51 12.49 -18.17
N VAL A 16 -1.29 12.88 -18.46
CA VAL A 16 -0.81 13.23 -19.82
C VAL A 16 0.18 12.17 -20.31
N PRO A 17 0.52 12.11 -21.61
CA PRO A 17 1.58 11.23 -22.12
C PRO A 17 2.90 11.40 -21.33
N ALA A 18 3.67 10.32 -21.15
CA ALA A 18 4.92 10.35 -20.38
C ALA A 18 5.89 11.45 -20.82
N SER A 19 5.92 11.75 -22.13
CA SER A 19 6.74 12.83 -22.72
C SER A 19 6.43 14.22 -22.15
N ASP A 20 5.19 14.43 -21.69
CA ASP A 20 4.70 15.75 -21.28
C ASP A 20 4.69 15.91 -19.75
N VAL A 21 4.88 14.81 -19.01
CA VAL A 21 4.82 14.80 -17.53
C VAL A 21 5.86 15.73 -16.93
N ILE A 22 7.13 15.65 -17.36
CA ILE A 22 8.22 16.43 -16.77
C ILE A 22 7.97 17.93 -16.96
N ALA A 23 7.55 18.35 -18.16
CA ALA A 23 7.22 19.75 -18.43
C ALA A 23 6.01 20.21 -17.60
N SER A 24 5.02 19.33 -17.41
CA SER A 24 3.85 19.61 -16.57
C SER A 24 4.24 19.80 -15.10
N ILE A 25 5.12 18.96 -14.56
CA ILE A 25 5.61 19.09 -13.17
C ILE A 25 6.38 20.39 -12.97
N ALA A 26 7.26 20.77 -13.91
CA ALA A 26 7.96 22.05 -13.84
C ALA A 26 6.97 23.24 -13.82
N ALA A 27 6.01 23.27 -14.75
CA ALA A 27 5.00 24.32 -14.83
C ALA A 27 4.09 24.38 -13.59
N LEU A 28 3.74 23.22 -13.00
CA LEU A 28 2.97 23.17 -11.75
C LEU A 28 3.78 23.77 -10.58
N GLY A 29 5.07 23.49 -10.50
CA GLY A 29 5.95 24.08 -9.47
C GLY A 29 6.06 25.59 -9.58
N GLU A 30 6.18 26.14 -10.80
CA GLU A 30 6.16 27.57 -11.06
C GLU A 30 4.84 28.24 -10.59
N ARG A 31 3.73 27.50 -10.64
CA ARG A 31 2.42 27.94 -10.14
C ARG A 31 2.24 27.76 -8.64
N GLY A 32 3.24 27.21 -7.92
CA GLY A 32 3.19 27.03 -6.48
C GLY A 32 2.50 25.75 -6.01
N VAL A 33 2.13 24.84 -6.92
CA VAL A 33 1.63 23.51 -6.56
C VAL A 33 2.73 22.72 -5.84
N ARG A 34 2.38 22.00 -4.77
CA ARG A 34 3.36 21.29 -3.93
C ARG A 34 3.23 19.79 -3.96
N THR A 35 2.11 19.27 -4.43
CA THR A 35 1.86 17.83 -4.48
C THR A 35 1.27 17.41 -5.83
N ALA A 36 1.71 16.27 -6.33
CA ALA A 36 1.16 15.71 -7.57
C ALA A 36 1.04 14.19 -7.51
N VAL A 37 -0.03 13.68 -8.10
CA VAL A 37 -0.24 12.25 -8.35
C VAL A 37 -0.12 12.03 -9.85
N ILE A 38 0.74 11.09 -10.27
CA ILE A 38 1.04 10.84 -11.68
C ILE A 38 0.47 9.49 -12.09
N PHE A 39 -0.63 9.49 -12.84
CA PHE A 39 -1.24 8.28 -13.38
C PHE A 39 -0.47 7.71 -14.56
N SER A 40 0.19 8.58 -15.30
CA SER A 40 0.90 8.24 -16.54
C SER A 40 1.93 7.14 -16.34
N SER A 41 1.91 6.13 -17.20
CA SER A 41 2.93 5.08 -17.35
C SER A 41 3.95 5.47 -18.43
N GLY A 42 4.97 4.64 -18.63
CA GLY A 42 6.04 4.87 -19.61
C GLY A 42 7.35 5.29 -18.95
N PHE A 43 7.53 4.95 -17.68
CA PHE A 43 8.69 5.26 -16.85
C PHE A 43 9.51 4.00 -16.54
N GLY A 44 9.99 3.85 -15.32
CA GLY A 44 10.90 2.79 -14.91
C GLY A 44 10.47 1.36 -15.26
N GLU A 45 9.17 1.10 -15.37
CA GLU A 45 8.60 -0.18 -15.77
C GLU A 45 8.88 -0.54 -17.24
N THR A 46 9.22 0.42 -18.10
CA THR A 46 9.49 0.17 -19.52
C THR A 46 10.95 -0.17 -19.83
N GLY A 47 11.83 -0.15 -18.83
CA GLY A 47 13.23 -0.52 -18.99
C GLY A 47 14.22 0.65 -18.82
N PRO A 48 15.44 0.55 -19.38
CA PRO A 48 16.51 1.50 -19.10
C PRO A 48 16.18 2.97 -19.44
N ASP A 49 15.57 3.19 -20.59
CA ASP A 49 15.18 4.55 -21.03
C ASP A 49 14.10 5.13 -20.13
N GLY A 50 13.12 4.29 -19.72
CA GLY A 50 12.09 4.69 -18.77
C GLY A 50 12.66 5.01 -17.39
N LYS A 51 13.68 4.26 -16.93
CA LYS A 51 14.39 4.57 -15.68
C LYS A 51 15.13 5.91 -15.74
N ALA A 52 15.74 6.23 -16.86
CA ALA A 52 16.38 7.53 -17.07
C ALA A 52 15.34 8.66 -17.03
N LEU A 53 14.19 8.45 -17.66
CA LEU A 53 13.07 9.41 -17.64
C LEU A 53 12.54 9.61 -16.22
N GLU A 54 12.38 8.54 -15.45
CA GLU A 54 11.93 8.57 -14.05
C GLU A 54 12.93 9.28 -13.13
N ALA A 55 14.24 9.05 -13.33
CA ALA A 55 15.27 9.78 -12.61
C ALA A 55 15.20 11.29 -12.91
N ARG A 56 14.99 11.65 -14.17
CA ARG A 56 14.81 13.04 -14.57
C ARG A 56 13.53 13.66 -13.97
N LEU A 57 12.44 12.92 -13.93
CA LEU A 57 11.20 13.35 -13.27
C LEU A 57 11.45 13.68 -11.80
N ARG A 58 12.17 12.82 -11.08
CA ARG A 58 12.53 13.03 -9.67
C ARG A 58 13.38 14.29 -9.46
N GLU A 59 14.36 14.53 -10.33
CA GLU A 59 15.19 15.74 -10.28
C GLU A 59 14.35 17.01 -10.46
N VAL A 60 13.47 17.03 -11.47
CA VAL A 60 12.61 18.19 -11.75
C VAL A 60 11.61 18.44 -10.63
N ALA A 61 11.00 17.39 -10.09
CA ALA A 61 10.08 17.49 -8.96
C ALA A 61 10.76 18.12 -7.73
N ARG A 62 11.95 17.63 -7.38
CA ARG A 62 12.75 18.21 -6.29
C ARG A 62 13.13 19.66 -6.52
N ALA A 63 13.58 20.00 -7.72
CA ALA A 63 13.93 21.39 -8.09
C ALA A 63 12.71 22.32 -8.03
N SER A 64 11.52 21.79 -8.36
CA SER A 64 10.24 22.52 -8.33
C SER A 64 9.57 22.53 -6.94
N GLY A 65 10.12 21.80 -5.97
CA GLY A 65 9.55 21.66 -4.62
C GLY A 65 8.21 20.92 -4.60
N ILE A 66 8.00 19.99 -5.53
CA ILE A 66 6.80 19.15 -5.63
C ILE A 66 7.12 17.75 -5.11
N VAL A 67 6.25 17.23 -4.25
CA VAL A 67 6.25 15.84 -3.79
C VAL A 67 5.35 15.00 -4.70
N LEU A 68 5.84 13.81 -5.11
CA LEU A 68 5.16 12.95 -6.08
C LEU A 68 4.66 11.64 -5.47
N CYS A 69 3.43 11.25 -5.85
CA CYS A 69 2.94 9.88 -5.77
C CYS A 69 2.89 9.29 -7.19
N GLY A 70 3.47 8.13 -7.40
CA GLY A 70 3.63 7.52 -8.72
C GLY A 70 5.05 7.68 -9.29
N PRO A 71 5.23 7.67 -10.59
CA PRO A 71 4.27 7.50 -11.70
C PRO A 71 3.69 6.08 -11.80
N ASN A 72 2.89 5.83 -12.85
CA ASN A 72 2.29 4.52 -13.11
C ASN A 72 1.47 4.00 -11.93
N CYS A 73 0.67 4.85 -11.30
CA CYS A 73 -0.16 4.54 -10.15
C CYS A 73 -1.65 4.76 -10.44
N LEU A 74 -2.51 4.15 -9.64
CA LEU A 74 -3.96 4.41 -9.69
C LEU A 74 -4.37 5.59 -8.81
N GLY A 75 -3.42 6.22 -8.11
CA GLY A 75 -3.70 7.29 -7.18
C GLY A 75 -4.17 6.84 -5.81
N PHE A 76 -4.99 7.64 -5.17
CA PHE A 76 -5.40 7.37 -3.79
C PHE A 76 -6.84 7.78 -3.48
N VAL A 77 -7.37 7.19 -2.42
CA VAL A 77 -8.63 7.54 -1.76
C VAL A 77 -8.35 7.79 -0.28
N ASN A 78 -8.81 8.91 0.24
CA ASN A 78 -9.03 9.15 1.66
C ASN A 78 -10.55 9.22 1.87
N ALA A 79 -11.13 8.10 2.32
CA ALA A 79 -12.57 7.98 2.49
C ALA A 79 -13.10 8.77 3.68
N PHE A 80 -12.27 9.09 4.66
CA PHE A 80 -12.67 9.88 5.82
C PHE A 80 -12.97 11.34 5.47
N ASP A 81 -12.25 11.89 4.49
CA ASP A 81 -12.36 13.29 4.09
C ASP A 81 -12.93 13.45 2.69
N ASN A 82 -13.50 12.37 2.11
CA ASN A 82 -14.08 12.32 0.76
C ASN A 82 -13.12 12.82 -0.34
N LEU A 83 -11.82 12.55 -0.20
CA LEU A 83 -10.81 12.93 -1.17
C LEU A 83 -10.49 11.73 -2.09
N TYR A 84 -10.83 11.88 -3.37
CA TYR A 84 -10.67 10.85 -4.39
C TYR A 84 -9.78 11.38 -5.52
N ALA A 85 -8.50 11.07 -5.49
CA ALA A 85 -7.54 11.35 -6.56
C ALA A 85 -7.14 10.03 -7.22
N THR A 86 -8.08 9.39 -7.90
CA THR A 86 -7.92 8.05 -8.48
C THR A 86 -8.85 7.84 -9.68
N PHE A 87 -8.44 6.93 -10.57
CA PHE A 87 -9.31 6.36 -11.61
C PHE A 87 -9.61 4.87 -11.38
N SER A 88 -9.29 4.36 -10.19
CA SER A 88 -9.58 2.97 -9.81
C SER A 88 -11.09 2.75 -9.69
N GLN A 89 -11.57 1.63 -10.22
CA GLN A 89 -12.96 1.19 -10.05
C GLN A 89 -13.35 0.99 -8.57
N TYR A 90 -12.37 0.85 -7.68
CA TYR A 90 -12.62 0.82 -6.24
C TYR A 90 -13.38 2.08 -5.76
N ALA A 91 -13.13 3.24 -6.38
CA ALA A 91 -13.77 4.50 -6.01
C ALA A 91 -15.21 4.66 -6.55
N GLU A 92 -15.72 3.67 -7.30
CA GLU A 92 -17.11 3.68 -7.79
C GLU A 92 -18.08 3.27 -6.66
N GLY A 93 -19.16 4.03 -6.52
CA GLY A 93 -20.20 3.80 -5.52
C GLY A 93 -19.81 4.27 -4.11
N ASP A 94 -20.47 3.70 -3.10
CA ASP A 94 -20.18 4.01 -1.69
C ASP A 94 -18.91 3.26 -1.24
N VAL A 95 -17.86 4.00 -1.02
CA VAL A 95 -16.55 3.45 -0.59
C VAL A 95 -16.52 3.11 0.89
N GLY A 96 -17.39 3.68 1.69
CA GLY A 96 -17.52 3.43 3.13
C GLY A 96 -16.20 3.55 3.90
N ALA A 97 -16.00 4.61 4.66
CA ALA A 97 -14.80 4.77 5.47
C ALA A 97 -14.71 3.70 6.57
N GLY A 98 -13.50 3.17 6.82
CA GLY A 98 -13.27 2.16 7.84
C GLY A 98 -11.86 2.17 8.40
N PRO A 99 -11.56 1.27 9.35
CA PRO A 99 -10.35 1.34 10.16
C PRO A 99 -9.08 0.82 9.46
N VAL A 100 -9.16 0.44 8.21
CA VAL A 100 -8.03 -0.15 7.47
C VAL A 100 -7.38 0.89 6.56
N ALA A 101 -6.05 1.02 6.63
CA ALA A 101 -5.26 1.68 5.60
C ALA A 101 -4.65 0.61 4.69
N PHE A 102 -4.82 0.75 3.38
CA PHE A 102 -4.25 -0.18 2.41
C PHE A 102 -3.38 0.55 1.39
N VAL A 103 -2.09 0.26 1.39
CA VAL A 103 -1.10 0.81 0.45
C VAL A 103 -0.56 -0.33 -0.43
N THR A 104 -0.46 -0.10 -1.73
CA THR A 104 -0.13 -1.13 -2.71
C THR A 104 0.78 -0.61 -3.82
N GLN A 105 1.79 -1.38 -4.18
CA GLN A 105 2.62 -1.11 -5.37
C GLN A 105 1.94 -1.56 -6.67
N SER A 106 0.99 -2.51 -6.59
CA SER A 106 0.27 -3.01 -7.76
C SER A 106 -1.11 -2.39 -7.88
N GLY A 107 -1.40 -1.75 -9.00
CA GLY A 107 -2.71 -1.15 -9.27
C GLY A 107 -3.82 -2.20 -9.38
N ALA A 108 -3.65 -3.20 -10.25
CA ALA A 108 -4.67 -4.21 -10.50
C ALA A 108 -4.93 -5.09 -9.27
N PHE A 109 -3.86 -5.61 -8.65
CA PHE A 109 -3.97 -6.40 -7.42
C PHE A 109 -4.57 -5.57 -6.28
N GLY A 110 -4.12 -4.32 -6.14
CA GLY A 110 -4.64 -3.40 -5.13
C GLY A 110 -6.13 -3.15 -5.27
N THR A 111 -6.61 -2.87 -6.48
CA THR A 111 -8.05 -2.66 -6.73
C THR A 111 -8.87 -3.91 -6.41
N ALA A 112 -8.41 -5.10 -6.83
CA ALA A 112 -9.09 -6.36 -6.53
C ALA A 112 -9.13 -6.62 -5.02
N THR A 113 -8.02 -6.46 -4.31
CA THR A 113 -7.94 -6.64 -2.85
C THR A 113 -8.83 -5.62 -2.12
N ALA A 114 -8.82 -4.36 -2.52
CA ALA A 114 -9.68 -3.33 -1.92
C ALA A 114 -11.18 -3.65 -2.12
N ALA A 115 -11.57 -4.17 -3.29
CA ALA A 115 -12.93 -4.64 -3.54
C ALA A 115 -13.32 -5.81 -2.63
N LEU A 116 -12.41 -6.77 -2.41
CA LEU A 116 -12.62 -7.91 -1.50
C LEU A 116 -12.74 -7.44 -0.04
N ILE A 117 -11.91 -6.48 0.40
CA ILE A 117 -12.02 -5.87 1.74
C ILE A 117 -13.42 -5.27 1.92
N ARG A 118 -13.92 -4.53 0.93
CA ARG A 118 -15.28 -3.96 0.95
C ARG A 118 -16.37 -5.05 0.98
N GLN A 119 -16.23 -6.13 0.20
CA GLN A 119 -17.16 -7.25 0.19
C GLN A 119 -17.26 -7.96 1.54
N ARG A 120 -16.17 -8.00 2.32
CA ARG A 120 -16.14 -8.50 3.70
C ARG A 120 -16.75 -7.53 4.73
N GLY A 121 -17.26 -6.38 4.29
CA GLY A 121 -17.82 -5.35 5.17
C GLY A 121 -16.75 -4.55 5.93
N LEU A 122 -15.48 -4.70 5.57
CA LEU A 122 -14.38 -3.89 6.08
C LEU A 122 -14.29 -2.60 5.26
N GLY A 123 -14.33 -1.44 5.92
CA GLY A 123 -14.11 -0.17 5.26
C GLY A 123 -12.62 0.15 5.15
N LEU A 124 -12.23 0.80 4.06
CA LEU A 124 -10.92 1.41 3.93
C LEU A 124 -10.99 2.90 4.30
N GLY A 125 -10.19 3.34 5.27
CA GLY A 125 -9.98 4.77 5.50
C GLY A 125 -9.09 5.38 4.44
N TYR A 126 -8.04 4.63 4.06
CA TYR A 126 -7.12 4.99 2.99
C TYR A 126 -6.90 3.82 2.03
N PHE A 127 -6.93 4.14 0.73
CA PHE A 127 -6.42 3.29 -0.35
C PHE A 127 -5.39 4.10 -1.13
N ILE A 128 -4.16 3.60 -1.26
CA ILE A 128 -3.09 4.28 -1.99
C ILE A 128 -2.39 3.29 -2.90
N SER A 129 -2.35 3.60 -4.20
CA SER A 129 -1.51 2.91 -5.17
C SER A 129 -0.25 3.74 -5.41
N THR A 130 0.92 3.19 -5.10
CA THR A 130 2.19 3.93 -5.16
C THR A 130 2.83 3.93 -6.55
N GLY A 131 2.51 2.91 -7.38
CA GLY A 131 3.15 2.74 -8.69
C GLY A 131 4.65 2.51 -8.58
N ASN A 132 5.43 3.23 -9.40
CA ASN A 132 6.88 3.07 -9.49
C ASN A 132 7.68 3.66 -8.31
N GLU A 133 7.07 4.48 -7.48
CA GLU A 133 7.73 5.12 -6.33
C GLU A 133 8.92 6.01 -6.73
N ALA A 134 8.71 6.88 -7.72
CA ALA A 134 9.77 7.79 -8.14
C ALA A 134 10.23 8.74 -7.04
N ASP A 135 9.36 9.10 -6.10
CA ASP A 135 9.65 10.02 -4.98
C ASP A 135 9.13 9.42 -3.67
N LEU A 136 7.82 9.48 -3.38
CA LEU A 136 7.26 8.86 -2.18
C LEU A 136 7.22 7.34 -2.30
N SER A 137 7.79 6.68 -1.31
CA SER A 137 7.80 5.21 -1.18
C SER A 137 6.56 4.68 -0.46
N PHE A 138 6.32 3.38 -0.58
CA PHE A 138 5.34 2.63 0.22
C PHE A 138 5.46 2.93 1.72
N SER A 139 6.69 2.88 2.24
CA SER A 139 6.94 3.04 3.67
C SER A 139 6.63 4.45 4.16
N GLU A 140 6.93 5.48 3.37
CA GLU A 140 6.63 6.88 3.72
C GLU A 140 5.12 7.14 3.69
N LEU A 141 4.44 6.71 2.64
CA LEU A 141 2.98 6.86 2.52
C LEU A 141 2.24 6.10 3.62
N MET A 142 2.65 4.85 3.90
CA MET A 142 2.05 4.08 4.98
C MET A 142 2.32 4.74 6.35
N THR A 143 3.52 5.25 6.58
CA THR A 143 3.85 5.98 7.83
C THR A 143 2.95 7.19 8.01
N ALA A 144 2.66 7.94 6.96
CA ALA A 144 1.78 9.09 7.04
C ALA A 144 0.34 8.69 7.42
N VAL A 145 -0.22 7.65 6.79
CA VAL A 145 -1.63 7.27 7.03
C VAL A 145 -1.85 6.54 8.34
N VAL A 146 -0.84 5.85 8.90
CA VAL A 146 -0.99 5.22 10.23
C VAL A 146 -1.01 6.22 11.38
N GLU A 147 -0.62 7.48 11.14
CA GLU A 147 -0.78 8.54 12.15
C GLU A 147 -2.25 8.90 12.40
N ASP A 148 -3.14 8.66 11.44
CA ASP A 148 -4.56 8.95 11.63
C ASP A 148 -5.14 8.04 12.72
N PRO A 149 -5.72 8.60 13.82
CA PRO A 149 -6.26 7.81 14.92
C PRO A 149 -7.46 6.93 14.53
N ARG A 150 -8.10 7.22 13.39
CA ARG A 150 -9.22 6.44 12.84
C ARG A 150 -8.75 5.12 12.24
N ILE A 151 -7.48 5.01 11.85
CA ILE A 151 -6.87 3.76 11.38
C ILE A 151 -6.52 2.86 12.57
N LYS A 152 -6.88 1.58 12.47
CA LYS A 152 -6.59 0.54 13.45
C LYS A 152 -5.63 -0.51 12.93
N VAL A 153 -5.66 -0.79 11.62
CA VAL A 153 -4.84 -1.80 10.96
C VAL A 153 -4.23 -1.21 9.68
N ALA A 154 -2.94 -1.43 9.50
CA ALA A 154 -2.23 -1.12 8.27
C ALA A 154 -2.06 -2.39 7.44
N ALA A 155 -2.38 -2.34 6.16
CA ALA A 155 -2.21 -3.45 5.22
C ALA A 155 -1.44 -3.00 3.99
N GLY A 156 -0.57 -3.86 3.48
CA GLY A 156 0.22 -3.51 2.31
C GLY A 156 0.53 -4.67 1.37
N TYR A 157 0.68 -4.33 0.10
CA TYR A 157 1.16 -5.24 -0.94
C TYR A 157 2.46 -4.72 -1.54
N LEU A 158 3.50 -5.53 -1.47
CA LEU A 158 4.86 -5.19 -1.90
C LEU A 158 5.34 -6.11 -3.03
N GLU A 159 5.81 -5.52 -4.11
CA GLU A 159 6.52 -6.20 -5.21
C GLU A 159 8.04 -6.06 -5.05
N GLY A 160 8.49 -4.88 -4.68
CA GLY A 160 9.90 -4.55 -4.39
C GLY A 160 10.06 -3.77 -3.09
N LEU A 161 11.27 -3.72 -2.60
CA LEU A 161 11.63 -2.90 -1.44
C LEU A 161 12.93 -2.15 -1.74
N HIS A 162 12.85 -0.83 -1.79
CA HIS A 162 13.98 0.03 -2.11
C HIS A 162 14.75 0.45 -0.85
N ASP A 163 14.06 0.62 0.27
CA ASP A 163 14.65 1.03 1.56
C ASP A 163 14.14 0.12 2.70
N GLY A 164 14.98 -0.84 3.10
CA GLY A 164 14.69 -1.74 4.21
C GLY A 164 14.64 -1.04 5.56
N GLU A 165 15.41 0.02 5.75
CA GLU A 165 15.41 0.79 6.99
C GLU A 165 14.11 1.59 7.15
N ALA A 166 13.56 2.13 6.05
CA ALA A 166 12.26 2.79 6.06
C ALA A 166 11.13 1.81 6.46
N LEU A 167 11.19 0.55 5.98
CA LEU A 167 10.25 -0.48 6.41
C LEU A 167 10.37 -0.80 7.90
N VAL A 168 11.59 -0.87 8.43
CA VAL A 168 11.81 -1.07 9.87
C VAL A 168 11.27 0.11 10.68
N ARG A 169 11.53 1.35 10.26
CA ARG A 169 10.98 2.55 10.92
C ARG A 169 9.46 2.54 10.93
N LEU A 170 8.82 2.17 9.81
CA LEU A 170 7.37 1.99 9.71
C LEU A 170 6.86 0.93 10.71
N ALA A 171 7.49 -0.24 10.75
CA ALA A 171 7.11 -1.32 11.67
C ALA A 171 7.20 -0.87 13.14
N LEU A 172 8.29 -0.22 13.52
CA LEU A 172 8.45 0.36 14.86
C LEU A 172 7.40 1.43 15.16
N ARG A 173 7.06 2.25 14.17
CA ARG A 173 6.01 3.26 14.34
C ARG A 173 4.63 2.64 14.52
N CYS A 174 4.29 1.64 13.72
CA CYS A 174 3.04 0.87 13.86
C CYS A 174 2.96 0.23 15.27
N HIS A 175 4.07 -0.37 15.73
CA HIS A 175 4.15 -0.95 17.07
C HIS A 175 3.91 0.10 18.17
N ALA A 176 4.55 1.25 18.07
CA ALA A 176 4.40 2.36 19.04
C ALA A 176 2.97 2.91 19.08
N LEU A 177 2.24 2.86 17.96
CA LEU A 177 0.84 3.26 17.86
C LEU A 177 -0.16 2.14 18.25
N GLY A 178 0.33 0.92 18.52
CA GLY A 178 -0.52 -0.25 18.76
C GLY A 178 -1.33 -0.68 17.53
N LYS A 179 -0.83 -0.40 16.32
CA LYS A 179 -1.51 -0.70 15.04
C LYS A 179 -0.79 -1.84 14.33
N PRO A 180 -1.43 -3.01 14.17
CA PRO A 180 -0.83 -4.11 13.42
C PRO A 180 -0.52 -3.72 11.98
N LEU A 181 0.62 -4.18 11.47
CA LEU A 181 1.02 -4.07 10.06
C LEU A 181 0.97 -5.45 9.41
N VAL A 182 0.13 -5.60 8.38
CA VAL A 182 -0.04 -6.84 7.61
C VAL A 182 0.52 -6.64 6.21
N LEU A 183 1.49 -7.44 5.79
CA LEU A 183 2.13 -7.32 4.48
C LEU A 183 1.99 -8.60 3.66
N ALA A 184 1.53 -8.46 2.42
CA ALA A 184 1.70 -9.46 1.37
C ALA A 184 2.89 -9.08 0.49
N LYS A 185 3.94 -9.91 0.48
CA LYS A 185 5.13 -9.71 -0.37
C LYS A 185 5.17 -10.82 -1.41
N VAL A 186 5.16 -10.42 -2.69
CA VAL A 186 5.32 -11.33 -3.84
C VAL A 186 6.78 -11.46 -4.29
N GLY A 187 7.04 -12.35 -5.24
CA GLY A 187 8.42 -12.61 -5.67
C GLY A 187 9.24 -13.32 -4.58
N ARG A 188 8.65 -14.32 -3.91
CA ARG A 188 9.29 -15.07 -2.82
C ARG A 188 10.32 -16.10 -3.27
N ARG A 189 10.13 -16.67 -4.47
CA ARG A 189 10.98 -17.72 -5.04
C ARG A 189 11.56 -17.26 -6.38
N ALA A 190 12.59 -17.91 -6.85
CA ALA A 190 13.33 -17.53 -8.05
C ALA A 190 12.46 -17.20 -9.27
N ALA A 191 11.44 -18.01 -9.56
CA ALA A 191 10.51 -17.74 -10.65
C ALA A 191 9.68 -16.46 -10.42
N GLY A 192 9.14 -16.28 -9.22
CA GLY A 192 8.41 -15.07 -8.82
C GLY A 192 9.29 -13.83 -8.75
N GLN A 193 10.54 -13.97 -8.28
CA GLN A 193 11.53 -12.90 -8.26
C GLN A 193 11.86 -12.41 -9.67
N LYS A 194 12.05 -13.34 -10.62
CA LYS A 194 12.27 -13.00 -12.03
C LYS A 194 11.07 -12.27 -12.63
N ALA A 195 9.86 -12.71 -12.33
CA ALA A 195 8.64 -12.05 -12.79
C ALA A 195 8.49 -10.65 -12.19
N ALA A 196 8.66 -10.50 -10.88
CA ALA A 196 8.61 -9.21 -10.19
C ALA A 196 9.67 -8.23 -10.69
N ALA A 197 10.91 -8.67 -10.87
CA ALA A 197 11.99 -7.85 -11.40
C ALA A 197 11.71 -7.34 -12.82
N SER A 198 11.02 -8.15 -13.63
CA SER A 198 10.61 -7.76 -14.98
C SER A 198 9.48 -6.72 -14.96
N HIS A 199 8.68 -6.69 -13.89
CA HIS A 199 7.51 -5.81 -13.75
C HIS A 199 7.86 -4.47 -13.08
N THR A 200 8.69 -4.49 -12.04
CA THR A 200 8.97 -3.29 -11.22
C THR A 200 10.40 -2.77 -11.37
N GLY A 201 11.28 -3.55 -11.98
CA GLY A 201 12.71 -3.21 -12.08
C GLY A 201 13.43 -3.13 -10.73
N ALA A 202 12.79 -3.48 -9.64
CA ALA A 202 13.37 -3.48 -8.30
C ALA A 202 14.29 -4.69 -8.09
N LEU A 203 15.34 -4.52 -7.27
CA LEU A 203 16.21 -5.61 -6.84
C LEU A 203 15.41 -6.60 -5.99
N ALA A 204 15.58 -7.90 -6.27
CA ALA A 204 15.00 -8.95 -5.46
C ALA A 204 15.66 -8.99 -4.08
N VAL A 205 14.90 -8.72 -3.04
CA VAL A 205 15.33 -8.98 -1.66
C VAL A 205 15.21 -10.48 -1.40
N GLU A 206 16.23 -11.08 -0.78
CA GLU A 206 16.14 -12.47 -0.34
C GLU A 206 14.95 -12.64 0.65
N ASP A 207 14.03 -13.53 0.29
CA ASP A 207 12.77 -13.71 1.03
C ASP A 207 13.01 -14.16 2.48
N THR A 208 14.05 -14.97 2.72
CA THR A 208 14.44 -15.43 4.06
C THR A 208 14.89 -14.29 4.96
N VAL A 209 15.64 -13.33 4.42
CA VAL A 209 16.10 -12.15 5.17
C VAL A 209 14.92 -11.25 5.48
N LEU A 210 14.08 -10.97 4.50
CA LEU A 210 12.88 -10.17 4.71
C LEU A 210 11.96 -10.81 5.76
N ASP A 211 11.72 -12.12 5.67
CA ASP A 211 10.86 -12.84 6.61
C ASP A 211 11.40 -12.79 8.05
N ALA A 212 12.73 -12.86 8.22
CA ALA A 212 13.37 -12.69 9.53
C ALA A 212 13.17 -11.27 10.09
N VAL A 213 13.31 -10.24 9.25
CA VAL A 213 13.09 -8.85 9.63
C VAL A 213 11.61 -8.62 10.01
N LEU A 214 10.67 -9.08 9.17
CA LEU A 214 9.24 -8.93 9.46
C LEU A 214 8.88 -9.56 10.81
N ARG A 215 9.36 -10.79 11.09
CA ARG A 215 9.15 -11.45 12.39
C ARG A 215 9.78 -10.69 13.55
N GLN A 216 11.02 -10.21 13.39
CA GLN A 216 11.72 -9.47 14.43
C GLN A 216 10.97 -8.22 14.86
N TYR A 217 10.33 -7.53 13.91
CA TYR A 217 9.61 -6.28 14.17
C TYR A 217 8.09 -6.45 14.29
N GLY A 218 7.60 -7.69 14.45
CA GLY A 218 6.18 -7.97 14.69
C GLY A 218 5.25 -7.67 13.50
N VAL A 219 5.80 -7.62 12.28
CA VAL A 219 5.01 -7.44 11.07
C VAL A 219 4.39 -8.77 10.66
N LEU A 220 3.08 -8.78 10.48
CA LEU A 220 2.34 -9.96 10.07
C LEU A 220 2.46 -10.16 8.56
N ARG A 221 2.81 -11.38 8.16
CA ARG A 221 2.98 -11.72 6.75
C ARG A 221 1.80 -12.52 6.24
N ALA A 222 1.01 -11.92 5.35
CA ALA A 222 -0.04 -12.62 4.63
C ALA A 222 0.54 -13.54 3.55
N ARG A 223 -0.02 -14.75 3.43
CA ARG A 223 0.41 -15.76 2.46
C ARG A 223 -0.25 -15.59 1.09
N ASN A 224 -1.48 -15.10 1.08
CA ASN A 224 -2.32 -14.80 -0.07
C ASN A 224 -3.37 -13.77 0.33
N GLU A 225 -4.24 -13.39 -0.60
CA GLU A 225 -5.30 -12.38 -0.40
C GLU A 225 -6.28 -12.82 0.68
N GLU A 226 -6.75 -14.06 0.65
CA GLU A 226 -7.72 -14.57 1.62
C GLU A 226 -7.16 -14.51 3.05
N ASN A 227 -5.91 -14.95 3.24
CA ASN A 227 -5.25 -14.86 4.53
C ASN A 227 -5.05 -13.41 4.98
N MET A 228 -4.79 -12.46 4.05
CA MET A 228 -4.76 -11.04 4.37
C MET A 228 -6.13 -10.56 4.88
N LEU A 229 -7.20 -10.90 4.17
CA LEU A 229 -8.56 -10.52 4.55
C LEU A 229 -8.94 -11.06 5.94
N ASP A 230 -8.64 -12.33 6.22
CA ASP A 230 -8.91 -12.94 7.52
C ASP A 230 -8.15 -12.23 8.66
N MET A 231 -6.88 -11.87 8.41
CA MET A 231 -6.08 -11.07 9.35
C MET A 231 -6.68 -9.68 9.57
N LEU A 232 -7.07 -8.99 8.50
CA LEU A 232 -7.67 -7.65 8.60
C LEU A 232 -8.99 -7.69 9.36
N GLU A 233 -9.83 -8.68 9.11
CA GLU A 233 -11.09 -8.87 9.80
C GLU A 233 -10.86 -9.08 11.31
N ALA A 234 -9.96 -10.00 11.66
CA ALA A 234 -9.64 -10.29 13.07
C ALA A 234 -9.03 -9.07 13.78
N LEU A 235 -8.08 -8.39 13.15
CA LEU A 235 -7.33 -7.26 13.74
C LEU A 235 -8.11 -5.94 13.78
N SER A 236 -9.17 -5.82 12.97
CA SER A 236 -10.07 -4.65 12.99
C SER A 236 -11.09 -4.69 14.12
N GLN A 237 -11.21 -5.82 14.83
CA GLN A 237 -12.14 -5.94 15.93
C GLN A 237 -11.75 -5.03 17.10
N PRO A 238 -12.73 -4.45 17.82
CA PRO A 238 -12.45 -3.54 18.94
C PRO A 238 -11.93 -4.26 20.18
N ARG A 239 -12.07 -5.60 20.22
CA ARG A 239 -11.64 -6.43 21.34
C ARG A 239 -10.48 -7.31 20.92
N VAL A 240 -9.39 -7.22 21.67
CA VAL A 240 -8.22 -8.10 21.55
C VAL A 240 -8.30 -9.13 22.66
N ALA A 241 -8.01 -10.39 22.32
CA ALA A 241 -7.95 -11.44 23.34
C ALA A 241 -6.78 -11.17 24.31
N GLU A 242 -7.05 -11.24 25.63
CA GLU A 242 -6.04 -11.01 26.66
C GLU A 242 -5.30 -12.30 27.07
N GLY A 243 -5.73 -13.45 26.56
CA GLY A 243 -5.15 -14.77 26.88
C GLY A 243 -5.17 -15.71 25.69
N ASN A 244 -4.78 -16.96 25.94
CA ASN A 244 -4.72 -18.04 24.94
C ASN A 244 -5.87 -19.06 25.07
N GLY A 245 -6.89 -18.79 25.89
CA GLY A 245 -8.05 -19.65 26.02
C GLY A 245 -8.99 -19.51 24.84
N LEU A 246 -9.36 -20.64 24.19
CA LEU A 246 -10.28 -20.69 23.06
C LEU A 246 -11.51 -21.52 23.40
N GLY A 247 -12.68 -20.90 23.49
CA GLY A 247 -13.96 -21.57 23.57
C GLY A 247 -14.45 -22.05 22.21
N ILE A 248 -14.68 -23.35 22.03
CA ILE A 248 -15.20 -23.93 20.79
C ILE A 248 -16.67 -24.30 20.99
N ALA A 249 -17.57 -23.68 20.21
CA ALA A 249 -18.99 -24.03 20.19
C ALA A 249 -19.38 -24.45 18.77
N THR A 250 -19.83 -25.68 18.59
CA THR A 250 -20.18 -26.21 17.27
C THR A 250 -21.28 -27.27 17.39
N MET A 251 -22.11 -27.38 16.34
CA MET A 251 -23.09 -28.45 16.21
C MET A 251 -22.50 -29.69 15.49
N SER A 252 -21.30 -29.57 14.94
CA SER A 252 -20.60 -30.66 14.25
C SER A 252 -19.43 -31.18 15.08
N GLY A 253 -19.54 -32.45 15.52
CA GLY A 253 -18.46 -33.11 16.28
C GLY A 253 -17.13 -33.12 15.50
N GLY A 254 -17.17 -33.42 14.20
CA GLY A 254 -15.96 -33.42 13.35
C GLY A 254 -15.29 -32.04 13.24
N ALA A 255 -16.08 -30.96 13.09
CA ALA A 255 -15.55 -29.61 13.09
C ALA A 255 -14.94 -29.25 14.47
N GLY A 256 -15.56 -29.70 15.58
CA GLY A 256 -15.02 -29.47 16.92
C GLY A 256 -13.64 -30.11 17.09
N VAL A 257 -13.47 -31.35 16.64
CA VAL A 257 -12.17 -32.04 16.69
C VAL A 257 -11.12 -31.31 15.87
N MET A 258 -11.42 -30.94 14.64
CA MET A 258 -10.48 -30.20 13.78
C MET A 258 -10.06 -28.84 14.38
N MET A 259 -11.01 -28.15 15.03
CA MET A 259 -10.72 -26.87 15.69
C MET A 259 -9.84 -27.10 16.94
N ALA A 260 -10.09 -28.13 17.72
CA ALA A 260 -9.30 -28.47 18.90
C ALA A 260 -7.86 -28.85 18.53
N ASP A 261 -7.67 -29.70 17.52
CA ASP A 261 -6.36 -30.08 17.00
C ASP A 261 -5.59 -28.82 16.57
N ARG A 262 -6.26 -27.93 15.83
CA ARG A 262 -5.62 -26.69 15.35
C ARG A 262 -5.31 -25.71 16.49
N ALA A 263 -6.16 -25.64 17.50
CA ALA A 263 -5.92 -24.82 18.69
C ALA A 263 -4.66 -25.29 19.43
N GLU A 264 -4.52 -26.60 19.66
CA GLU A 264 -3.34 -27.18 20.30
C GLU A 264 -2.06 -26.93 19.50
N GLU A 265 -2.06 -27.12 18.17
CA GLU A 265 -0.93 -26.76 17.28
C GLU A 265 -0.48 -25.31 17.42
N LEU A 266 -1.40 -24.40 17.71
CA LEU A 266 -1.15 -22.97 17.88
C LEU A 266 -0.82 -22.58 19.33
N GLY A 267 -0.80 -23.54 20.27
CA GLY A 267 -0.55 -23.29 21.69
C GLY A 267 -1.72 -22.60 22.41
N LEU A 268 -2.92 -22.68 21.85
CA LEU A 268 -4.16 -22.24 22.50
C LEU A 268 -4.68 -23.31 23.45
N THR A 269 -5.37 -22.90 24.51
CA THR A 269 -5.92 -23.78 25.55
C THR A 269 -7.42 -23.65 25.68
#